data_1d351146f9c5ff81074217ade20b3805
#
_entry.id   1d351146f9c5ff81074217ade20b3805
#
_cell.length_a   1.000
_cell.length_b   1.000
_cell.length_c   1.000
_cell.angle_alpha   90.00
_cell.angle_beta   90.00
_cell.angle_gamma   90.00
#
_symmetry.space_group_name_H-M   'P 1'
#
loop_
_entity.id
_entity.type
_entity.pdbx_description
1 polymer ?
#
loop_
_entity_poly.entity_id
_entity_poly.type
_entity_poly.pdbx_seq_one_letter_code
_entity_poly.pdbx_strand_id
1 'polypeptide(L)'
;LSVADAAERRSDDILAANREDLARKDPSDPMYDRLQLTPERITGIAADMRNVASLPSPLGLTLDERMRPNGMKIRKVSVPFGVIGVIYEARPNVGFDVFSLCLKAGSACVLKGGSDARDSNAAIAELIRDVLRENGFDEHCVTLMPPGREATTALLEAVGQIDLVIPRGSKGLIDYVRDHARVPVIETGAGVCHTYFDREGDLEKGARI
;
A
#
# COMPACT_ATOMS: atom_id res chain seq x y z
N LEU A 1 -12.17 -4.70 9.81
CA LEU A 1 -11.95 -5.87 10.67
C LEU A 1 -12.14 -7.17 9.90
N SER A 2 -13.25 -7.37 9.19
CA SER A 2 -13.57 -8.62 8.47
C SER A 2 -12.46 -9.09 7.52
N VAL A 3 -11.72 -8.18 6.86
CA VAL A 3 -10.58 -8.53 5.99
C VAL A 3 -9.41 -9.07 6.82
N ALA A 4 -9.12 -8.49 7.98
CA ALA A 4 -8.07 -8.99 8.88
C ALA A 4 -8.38 -10.42 9.36
N ASP A 5 -9.64 -10.66 9.75
CA ASP A 5 -10.09 -11.98 10.18
C ASP A 5 -10.08 -13.00 9.02
N ALA A 6 -10.43 -12.56 7.80
CA ALA A 6 -10.36 -13.40 6.61
C ALA A 6 -8.91 -13.72 6.20
N ALA A 7 -7.98 -12.77 6.33
CA ALA A 7 -6.56 -12.99 6.05
C ALA A 7 -5.97 -14.09 6.94
N GLU A 8 -6.31 -14.11 8.23
CA GLU A 8 -5.89 -15.18 9.14
C GLU A 8 -6.57 -16.52 8.82
N ARG A 9 -7.89 -16.52 8.59
CA ARG A 9 -8.63 -17.77 8.27
C ARG A 9 -8.22 -18.40 6.94
N ARG A 10 -7.90 -17.59 5.92
CA ARG A 10 -7.50 -18.02 4.58
C ARG A 10 -6.00 -17.88 4.34
N SER A 11 -5.20 -17.92 5.42
CA SER A 11 -3.73 -17.79 5.34
C SER A 11 -3.10 -18.84 4.43
N ASP A 12 -3.63 -20.07 4.43
CA ASP A 12 -3.12 -21.16 3.59
C ASP A 12 -3.24 -20.86 2.10
N ASP A 13 -4.33 -20.22 1.65
CA ASP A 13 -4.52 -19.81 0.25
C ASP A 13 -3.47 -18.77 -0.16
N ILE A 14 -3.25 -17.76 0.70
CA ILE A 14 -2.25 -16.71 0.49
C ILE A 14 -0.84 -17.31 0.45
N LEU A 15 -0.53 -18.21 1.40
CA LEU A 15 0.77 -18.85 1.47
C LEU A 15 1.00 -19.81 0.30
N ALA A 16 -0.05 -20.46 -0.23
CA ALA A 16 0.05 -21.27 -1.44
C ALA A 16 0.43 -20.39 -2.65
N ALA A 17 -0.26 -19.28 -2.86
CA ALA A 17 0.06 -18.33 -3.92
C ALA A 17 1.47 -17.73 -3.76
N ASN A 18 1.89 -17.46 -2.52
CA ASN A 18 3.22 -16.94 -2.24
C ASN A 18 4.33 -17.98 -2.54
N ARG A 19 4.08 -19.26 -2.30
CA ARG A 19 5.03 -20.32 -2.70
C ARG A 19 5.26 -20.35 -4.20
N GLU A 20 4.23 -20.12 -5.01
CA GLU A 20 4.37 -20.03 -6.48
C GLU A 20 5.24 -18.84 -6.91
N ASP A 21 5.10 -17.70 -6.24
CA ASP A 21 5.97 -16.53 -6.48
C ASP A 21 7.42 -16.83 -6.07
N LEU A 22 7.63 -17.42 -4.90
CA LEU A 22 8.96 -17.77 -4.38
C LEU A 22 9.66 -18.82 -5.23
N ALA A 23 8.92 -19.77 -5.81
CA ALA A 23 9.49 -20.80 -6.68
C ALA A 23 10.13 -20.25 -7.96
N ARG A 24 9.74 -19.03 -8.36
CA ARG A 24 10.31 -18.31 -9.51
C ARG A 24 11.47 -17.38 -9.14
N LYS A 25 11.78 -17.24 -7.86
CA LYS A 25 12.80 -16.31 -7.36
C LYS A 25 14.00 -17.08 -6.83
N ASP A 26 15.21 -16.61 -7.12
CA ASP A 26 16.43 -17.16 -6.54
C ASP A 26 16.46 -16.91 -5.03
N PRO A 27 16.60 -17.94 -4.17
CA PRO A 27 16.68 -17.77 -2.72
C PRO A 27 17.86 -16.89 -2.26
N SER A 28 18.91 -16.75 -3.09
CA SER A 28 20.06 -15.89 -2.79
C SER A 28 19.81 -14.40 -3.12
N ASP A 29 18.70 -14.09 -3.82
CA ASP A 29 18.33 -12.69 -4.12
C ASP A 29 17.98 -11.95 -2.83
N PRO A 30 18.59 -10.79 -2.54
CA PRO A 30 18.25 -9.97 -1.36
C PRO A 30 16.79 -9.56 -1.27
N MET A 31 16.02 -9.64 -2.37
CA MET A 31 14.59 -9.36 -2.40
C MET A 31 13.73 -10.57 -2.02
N TYR A 32 14.32 -11.78 -1.90
CA TYR A 32 13.59 -13.01 -1.56
C TYR A 32 12.86 -12.90 -0.22
N ASP A 33 13.55 -12.44 0.83
CA ASP A 33 12.94 -12.25 2.16
C ASP A 33 11.78 -11.23 2.13
N ARG A 34 11.89 -10.19 1.30
CA ARG A 34 10.83 -9.18 1.17
C ARG A 34 9.60 -9.71 0.45
N LEU A 35 9.77 -10.71 -0.41
CA LEU A 35 8.68 -11.38 -1.11
C LEU A 35 7.98 -12.43 -0.23
N GLN A 36 8.73 -13.05 0.67
CA GLN A 36 8.26 -14.16 1.47
C GLN A 36 7.17 -13.74 2.47
N LEU A 37 6.07 -14.48 2.47
CA LEU A 37 5.06 -14.47 3.54
C LEU A 37 5.21 -15.70 4.43
N THR A 38 4.95 -15.54 5.71
CA THR A 38 4.85 -16.62 6.69
C THR A 38 3.55 -16.47 7.49
N PRO A 39 3.09 -17.51 8.20
CA PRO A 39 1.91 -17.38 9.07
C PRO A 39 2.04 -16.21 10.06
N GLU A 40 3.22 -16.03 10.63
CA GLU A 40 3.51 -14.95 11.59
C GLU A 40 3.42 -13.57 10.91
N ARG A 41 3.92 -13.44 9.67
CA ARG A 41 3.80 -12.20 8.88
C ARG A 41 2.35 -11.89 8.57
N ILE A 42 1.53 -12.88 8.23
CA ILE A 42 0.08 -12.70 7.99
C ILE A 42 -0.64 -12.26 9.25
N THR A 43 -0.33 -12.86 10.40
CA THR A 43 -0.87 -12.44 11.70
C THR A 43 -0.48 -10.98 12.02
N GLY A 44 0.77 -10.60 11.75
CA GLY A 44 1.24 -9.22 11.89
C GLY A 44 0.46 -8.25 10.99
N ILE A 45 0.27 -8.59 9.72
CA ILE A 45 -0.54 -7.81 8.76
C ILE A 45 -1.98 -7.65 9.25
N ALA A 46 -2.59 -8.72 9.75
CA ALA A 46 -3.94 -8.67 10.32
C ALA A 46 -4.02 -7.74 11.55
N ALA A 47 -3.00 -7.76 12.41
CA ALA A 47 -2.90 -6.84 13.54
C ALA A 47 -2.76 -5.38 13.08
N ASP A 48 -1.96 -5.10 12.05
CA ASP A 48 -1.81 -3.76 11.47
C ASP A 48 -3.13 -3.25 10.87
N MET A 49 -3.87 -4.10 10.14
CA MET A 49 -5.21 -3.76 9.64
C MET A 49 -6.18 -3.43 10.79
N ARG A 50 -6.16 -4.19 11.90
CA ARG A 50 -6.98 -3.91 13.08
C ARG A 50 -6.57 -2.59 13.74
N ASN A 51 -5.27 -2.29 13.79
CA ASN A 51 -4.77 -1.01 14.27
C ASN A 51 -5.30 0.15 13.42
N VAL A 52 -5.19 0.07 12.09
CA VAL A 52 -5.78 1.07 11.18
C VAL A 52 -7.29 1.23 11.40
N ALA A 53 -8.02 0.13 11.59
CA ALA A 53 -9.45 0.18 11.87
C ALA A 53 -9.78 0.93 13.17
N SER A 54 -8.91 0.85 14.19
CA SER A 54 -9.09 1.51 15.49
C SER A 54 -8.82 3.01 15.47
N LEU A 55 -8.10 3.53 14.47
CA LEU A 55 -7.82 4.96 14.33
C LEU A 55 -9.11 5.77 14.20
N PRO A 56 -9.15 7.02 14.67
CA PRO A 56 -10.29 7.90 14.42
C PRO A 56 -10.48 8.11 12.91
N SER A 57 -11.73 8.34 12.49
CA SER A 57 -12.02 8.64 11.08
C SER A 57 -11.37 9.98 10.69
N PRO A 58 -10.60 10.03 9.59
CA PRO A 58 -10.06 11.29 9.09
C PRO A 58 -11.09 12.11 8.30
N LEU A 59 -12.30 11.58 8.09
CA LEU A 59 -13.32 12.18 7.22
C LEU A 59 -14.25 13.12 7.98
N GLY A 60 -14.60 14.23 7.34
CA GLY A 60 -15.58 15.18 7.87
C GLY A 60 -15.04 16.05 9.01
N LEU A 61 -13.73 16.02 9.28
CA LEU A 61 -13.13 16.84 10.32
C LEU A 61 -13.13 18.31 9.89
N THR A 62 -13.64 19.20 10.74
CA THR A 62 -13.48 20.65 10.54
C THR A 62 -12.06 21.04 10.94
N LEU A 63 -11.21 21.34 9.95
CA LEU A 63 -9.80 21.70 10.13
C LEU A 63 -9.61 23.20 10.43
N ASP A 64 -10.53 24.04 9.95
CA ASP A 64 -10.55 25.49 10.19
C ASP A 64 -11.98 26.01 10.01
N GLU A 65 -12.37 27.01 10.78
CA GLU A 65 -13.66 27.67 10.66
C GLU A 65 -13.48 29.19 10.88
N ARG A 66 -14.04 29.98 9.97
CA ARG A 66 -13.94 31.44 10.01
C ARG A 66 -15.28 32.09 9.72
N MET A 67 -15.60 33.13 10.49
CA MET A 67 -16.73 34.02 10.22
C MET A 67 -16.21 35.27 9.50
N ARG A 68 -16.83 35.63 8.39
CA ARG A 68 -16.53 36.85 7.65
C ARG A 68 -17.36 38.05 8.21
N PRO A 69 -16.93 39.32 7.99
CA PRO A 69 -17.70 40.47 8.45
C PRO A 69 -19.13 40.53 7.94
N ASN A 70 -19.41 39.95 6.79
CA ASN A 70 -20.77 39.86 6.20
C ASN A 70 -21.62 38.72 6.75
N GLY A 71 -21.16 38.01 7.80
CA GLY A 71 -21.87 36.86 8.40
C GLY A 71 -21.66 35.54 7.70
N MET A 72 -20.88 35.48 6.61
CA MET A 72 -20.60 34.23 5.91
C MET A 72 -19.65 33.35 6.72
N LYS A 73 -20.04 32.08 6.94
CA LYS A 73 -19.28 31.06 7.64
C LYS A 73 -18.51 30.22 6.61
N ILE A 74 -17.19 30.20 6.72
CA ILE A 74 -16.29 29.38 5.88
C ILE A 74 -15.71 28.27 6.72
N ARG A 75 -15.81 27.01 6.26
CA ARG A 75 -15.20 25.84 6.89
C ARG A 75 -14.25 25.13 5.93
N LYS A 76 -13.09 24.70 6.43
CA LYS A 76 -12.20 23.76 5.78
C LYS A 76 -12.48 22.37 6.37
N VAL A 77 -12.97 21.46 5.55
CA VAL A 77 -13.37 20.12 5.98
C VAL A 77 -12.54 19.09 5.24
N SER A 78 -12.10 18.03 5.94
CA SER A 78 -11.40 16.91 5.31
C SER A 78 -12.36 16.04 4.50
N VAL A 79 -11.92 15.64 3.31
CA VAL A 79 -12.67 14.78 2.36
C VAL A 79 -11.76 13.66 1.85
N PRO A 80 -12.30 12.57 1.30
CA PRO A 80 -11.50 11.55 0.61
C PRO A 80 -10.67 12.13 -0.54
N PHE A 81 -9.56 11.49 -0.87
CA PHE A 81 -8.81 11.82 -2.08
C PHE A 81 -9.56 11.38 -3.35
N GLY A 82 -10.38 10.33 -3.27
CA GLY A 82 -11.02 9.70 -4.40
C GLY A 82 -10.39 8.35 -4.73
N VAL A 83 -9.83 8.18 -5.92
CA VAL A 83 -9.18 6.94 -6.37
C VAL A 83 -7.66 7.09 -6.29
N ILE A 84 -7.02 6.24 -5.48
CA ILE A 84 -5.57 6.27 -5.24
C ILE A 84 -4.91 5.11 -5.97
N GLY A 85 -4.02 5.42 -6.92
CA GLY A 85 -3.13 4.43 -7.55
C GLY A 85 -1.89 4.20 -6.71
N VAL A 86 -1.58 2.95 -6.38
CA VAL A 86 -0.33 2.63 -5.67
C VAL A 86 0.49 1.66 -6.49
N ILE A 87 1.71 2.09 -6.85
CA ILE A 87 2.68 1.30 -7.59
C ILE A 87 3.74 0.81 -6.62
N TYR A 88 3.91 -0.53 -6.50
CA TYR A 88 4.84 -1.10 -5.52
C TYR A 88 5.60 -2.31 -6.06
N GLU A 89 6.77 -2.55 -5.48
CA GLU A 89 7.68 -3.66 -5.81
C GLU A 89 7.62 -4.73 -4.72
N ALA A 90 7.86 -5.98 -5.08
CA ALA A 90 8.23 -7.16 -4.25
C ALA A 90 7.80 -7.18 -2.76
N ARG A 91 6.59 -6.71 -2.43
CA ARG A 91 6.06 -6.73 -1.07
C ARG A 91 4.56 -7.03 -1.09
N PRO A 92 4.14 -8.30 -1.02
CA PRO A 92 2.72 -8.68 -1.11
C PRO A 92 1.85 -8.04 -0.02
N ASN A 93 2.40 -7.83 1.20
CA ASN A 93 1.68 -7.19 2.32
C ASN A 93 1.13 -5.79 1.98
N VAL A 94 1.78 -5.08 1.05
CA VAL A 94 1.36 -3.71 0.66
C VAL A 94 -0.09 -3.68 0.17
N GLY A 95 -0.58 -4.76 -0.45
CA GLY A 95 -1.98 -4.86 -0.87
C GLY A 95 -2.97 -4.67 0.29
N PHE A 96 -2.73 -5.32 1.42
CA PHE A 96 -3.55 -5.17 2.63
C PHE A 96 -3.37 -3.79 3.29
N ASP A 97 -2.13 -3.32 3.40
CA ASP A 97 -1.80 -2.03 4.03
C ASP A 97 -2.49 -0.89 3.28
N VAL A 98 -2.33 -0.84 1.96
CA VAL A 98 -2.93 0.19 1.11
C VAL A 98 -4.45 0.13 1.17
N PHE A 99 -5.03 -1.07 1.02
CA PHE A 99 -6.47 -1.24 1.10
C PHE A 99 -7.04 -0.70 2.42
N SER A 100 -6.46 -1.08 3.55
CA SER A 100 -6.96 -0.68 4.86
C SER A 100 -6.89 0.83 5.08
N LEU A 101 -5.80 1.47 4.65
CA LEU A 101 -5.62 2.92 4.74
C LEU A 101 -6.58 3.66 3.80
N CYS A 102 -6.71 3.21 2.54
CA CYS A 102 -7.60 3.82 1.57
C CYS A 102 -9.06 3.71 2.02
N LEU A 103 -9.50 2.51 2.43
CA LEU A 103 -10.88 2.31 2.93
C LEU A 103 -11.16 3.17 4.16
N LYS A 104 -10.23 3.26 5.12
CA LYS A 104 -10.34 4.12 6.30
C LYS A 104 -10.46 5.60 5.96
N ALA A 105 -9.78 6.01 4.89
CA ALA A 105 -9.82 7.38 4.37
C ALA A 105 -10.96 7.63 3.36
N GLY A 106 -11.86 6.66 3.17
CA GLY A 106 -13.01 6.78 2.25
C GLY A 106 -12.61 6.82 0.77
N SER A 107 -11.43 6.31 0.42
CA SER A 107 -10.89 6.29 -0.94
C SER A 107 -10.90 4.87 -1.51
N ALA A 108 -11.10 4.75 -2.82
CA ALA A 108 -10.83 3.51 -3.53
C ALA A 108 -9.33 3.39 -3.85
N CYS A 109 -8.83 2.18 -4.09
CA CYS A 109 -7.45 1.97 -4.47
C CYS A 109 -7.28 1.12 -5.73
N VAL A 110 -6.33 1.51 -6.56
CA VAL A 110 -5.84 0.76 -7.71
C VAL A 110 -4.42 0.30 -7.41
N LEU A 111 -4.25 -1.00 -7.28
CA LEU A 111 -2.99 -1.64 -6.91
C LEU A 111 -2.23 -2.05 -8.17
N LYS A 112 -0.99 -1.63 -8.30
CA LYS A 112 -0.06 -2.05 -9.35
C LYS A 112 1.18 -2.66 -8.71
N GLY A 113 1.10 -3.94 -8.41
CA GLY A 113 2.22 -4.71 -7.85
C GLY A 113 3.29 -5.08 -8.88
N GLY A 114 4.46 -5.44 -8.40
CA GLY A 114 5.53 -6.02 -9.20
C GLY A 114 5.18 -7.42 -9.72
N SER A 115 5.83 -7.84 -10.81
CA SER A 115 5.64 -9.18 -11.40
C SER A 115 6.10 -10.32 -10.49
N ASP A 116 7.05 -10.02 -9.59
CA ASP A 116 7.64 -11.02 -8.68
C ASP A 116 6.62 -11.54 -7.65
N ALA A 117 5.60 -10.74 -7.31
CA ALA A 117 4.55 -11.05 -6.34
C ALA A 117 3.17 -11.24 -7.02
N ARG A 118 3.13 -11.67 -8.27
CA ARG A 118 1.92 -11.72 -9.09
C ARG A 118 0.82 -12.55 -8.45
N ASP A 119 1.13 -13.76 -8.03
CA ASP A 119 0.13 -14.70 -7.53
C ASP A 119 -0.30 -14.34 -6.11
N SER A 120 0.63 -13.91 -5.26
CA SER A 120 0.30 -13.36 -3.93
C SER A 120 -0.61 -12.14 -4.02
N ASN A 121 -0.30 -11.20 -4.91
CA ASN A 121 -1.14 -10.01 -5.10
C ASN A 121 -2.54 -10.36 -5.60
N ALA A 122 -2.66 -11.35 -6.49
CA ALA A 122 -3.95 -11.82 -6.99
C ALA A 122 -4.78 -12.46 -5.87
N ALA A 123 -4.18 -13.35 -5.07
CA ALA A 123 -4.86 -14.00 -3.95
C ALA A 123 -5.32 -12.99 -2.89
N ILE A 124 -4.49 -11.98 -2.58
CA ILE A 124 -4.83 -10.91 -1.63
C ILE A 124 -5.97 -10.05 -2.16
N ALA A 125 -5.90 -9.61 -3.42
CA ALA A 125 -6.95 -8.77 -4.00
C ALA A 125 -8.29 -9.51 -4.07
N GLU A 126 -8.29 -10.78 -4.41
CA GLU A 126 -9.51 -11.62 -4.46
C GLU A 126 -10.10 -11.80 -3.06
N LEU A 127 -9.28 -12.11 -2.05
CA LEU A 127 -9.73 -12.19 -0.66
C LEU A 127 -10.40 -10.89 -0.21
N ILE A 128 -9.80 -9.73 -0.50
CA ILE A 128 -10.36 -8.43 -0.13
C ILE A 128 -11.71 -8.22 -0.82
N ARG A 129 -11.82 -8.53 -2.11
CA ARG A 129 -13.06 -8.41 -2.90
C ARG A 129 -14.16 -9.30 -2.37
N ASP A 130 -13.84 -10.57 -2.03
CA ASP A 130 -14.79 -11.51 -1.43
C ASP A 130 -15.39 -10.90 -0.15
N VAL A 131 -14.52 -10.41 0.74
CA VAL A 131 -14.97 -9.81 2.01
C VAL A 131 -15.77 -8.54 1.78
N LEU A 132 -15.42 -7.71 0.81
CA LEU A 132 -16.21 -6.51 0.47
C LEU A 132 -17.61 -6.92 0.02
N ARG A 133 -17.75 -7.90 -0.89
CA ARG A 133 -19.06 -8.42 -1.34
C ARG A 133 -19.90 -8.99 -0.19
N GLU A 134 -19.28 -9.80 0.67
CA GLU A 134 -19.95 -10.38 1.86
C GLU A 134 -20.47 -9.32 2.84
N ASN A 135 -19.82 -8.16 2.90
CA ASN A 135 -20.21 -7.05 3.78
C ASN A 135 -21.04 -5.97 3.07
N GLY A 136 -21.49 -6.20 1.83
CA GLY A 136 -22.32 -5.27 1.08
C GLY A 136 -21.60 -4.03 0.55
N PHE A 137 -20.28 -4.05 0.48
CA PHE A 137 -19.47 -3.03 -0.18
C PHE A 137 -19.24 -3.35 -1.64
N ASP A 138 -19.01 -2.32 -2.44
CA ASP A 138 -18.58 -2.50 -3.83
C ASP A 138 -17.18 -3.12 -3.87
N GLU A 139 -17.05 -4.27 -4.50
CA GLU A 139 -15.78 -4.97 -4.66
C GLU A 139 -14.75 -4.17 -5.49
N HIS A 140 -15.23 -3.22 -6.30
CA HIS A 140 -14.37 -2.34 -7.08
C HIS A 140 -13.68 -1.24 -6.27
N CYS A 141 -13.95 -1.14 -4.96
CA CYS A 141 -13.15 -0.30 -4.05
C CYS A 141 -11.67 -0.71 -4.04
N VAL A 142 -11.35 -1.95 -4.47
CA VAL A 142 -9.99 -2.41 -4.73
C VAL A 142 -9.89 -3.00 -6.13
N THR A 143 -8.97 -2.48 -6.93
CA THR A 143 -8.67 -2.97 -8.27
C THR A 143 -7.20 -3.34 -8.36
N LEU A 144 -6.90 -4.58 -8.77
CA LEU A 144 -5.54 -5.01 -9.06
C LEU A 144 -5.29 -4.92 -10.57
N MET A 145 -4.28 -4.16 -10.96
CA MET A 145 -3.85 -4.07 -12.35
C MET A 145 -2.97 -5.28 -12.74
N PRO A 146 -2.97 -5.66 -14.02
CA PRO A 146 -2.08 -6.71 -14.52
C PRO A 146 -0.61 -6.32 -14.32
N PRO A 147 0.30 -7.30 -14.22
CA PRO A 147 1.73 -7.02 -14.20
C PRO A 147 2.19 -6.44 -15.54
N GLY A 148 3.31 -5.72 -15.54
CA GLY A 148 3.93 -5.17 -16.76
C GLY A 148 4.00 -3.64 -16.78
N ARG A 149 4.83 -3.15 -17.70
CA ARG A 149 5.08 -1.70 -17.84
C ARG A 149 3.91 -0.96 -18.45
N GLU A 150 3.18 -1.60 -19.36
CA GLU A 150 2.01 -1.02 -20.02
C GLU A 150 0.94 -0.62 -19.00
N ALA A 151 0.66 -1.50 -18.02
CA ALA A 151 -0.26 -1.19 -16.94
C ALA A 151 0.23 -0.03 -16.05
N THR A 152 1.55 0.08 -15.84
CA THR A 152 2.12 1.22 -15.13
C THR A 152 1.89 2.52 -15.91
N THR A 153 2.19 2.53 -17.20
CA THR A 153 1.98 3.69 -18.07
C THR A 153 0.50 4.09 -18.10
N ALA A 154 -0.41 3.12 -18.28
CA ALA A 154 -1.84 3.37 -18.27
C ALA A 154 -2.31 4.02 -16.95
N LEU A 155 -1.78 3.57 -15.81
CA LEU A 155 -2.10 4.16 -14.50
C LEU A 155 -1.59 5.61 -14.38
N LEU A 156 -0.37 5.88 -14.86
CA LEU A 156 0.24 7.21 -14.79
C LEU A 156 -0.45 8.23 -15.74
N GLU A 157 -1.10 7.76 -16.79
CA GLU A 157 -1.81 8.57 -17.78
C GLU A 157 -3.32 8.70 -17.51
N ALA A 158 -3.86 8.03 -16.49
CA ALA A 158 -5.29 7.92 -16.20
C ALA A 158 -5.89 9.21 -15.60
N VAL A 159 -5.66 10.34 -16.26
CA VAL A 159 -6.19 11.66 -15.86
C VAL A 159 -7.72 11.64 -15.80
N GLY A 160 -8.29 12.09 -14.69
CA GLY A 160 -9.74 12.10 -14.45
C GLY A 160 -10.32 10.75 -14.01
N GLN A 161 -9.50 9.69 -13.92
CA GLN A 161 -9.88 8.38 -13.37
C GLN A 161 -9.12 8.08 -12.09
N ILE A 162 -7.88 8.56 -11.97
CA ILE A 162 -7.02 8.44 -10.80
C ILE A 162 -6.77 9.86 -10.26
N ASP A 163 -7.01 10.05 -8.98
CA ASP A 163 -6.84 11.35 -8.31
C ASP A 163 -5.44 11.55 -7.75
N LEU A 164 -4.76 10.45 -7.42
CA LEU A 164 -3.44 10.47 -6.81
C LEU A 164 -2.69 9.18 -7.08
N VAL A 165 -1.38 9.25 -7.36
CA VAL A 165 -0.48 8.09 -7.42
C VAL A 165 0.57 8.16 -6.32
N ILE A 166 0.83 7.01 -5.67
CA ILE A 166 1.85 6.85 -4.63
C ILE A 166 2.81 5.72 -5.04
N PRO A 167 4.04 6.02 -5.48
CA PRO A 167 5.05 5.00 -5.73
C PRO A 167 5.69 4.51 -4.43
N ARG A 168 5.89 3.18 -4.34
CA ARG A 168 6.54 2.49 -3.20
C ARG A 168 7.56 1.48 -3.71
N GLY A 169 8.82 1.84 -3.75
CA GLY A 169 9.86 0.94 -4.25
C GLY A 169 11.22 1.56 -4.32
N SER A 170 12.03 1.12 -5.28
CA SER A 170 13.36 1.63 -5.55
C SER A 170 13.34 3.11 -5.98
N LYS A 171 14.48 3.78 -5.82
CA LYS A 171 14.65 5.14 -6.32
C LYS A 171 14.33 5.24 -7.81
N GLY A 172 14.73 4.24 -8.60
CA GLY A 172 14.44 4.20 -10.04
C GLY A 172 12.94 4.16 -10.36
N LEU A 173 12.13 3.43 -9.58
CA LEU A 173 10.69 3.44 -9.72
C LEU A 173 10.10 4.82 -9.37
N ILE A 174 10.56 5.41 -8.27
CA ILE A 174 10.07 6.72 -7.80
C ILE A 174 10.38 7.79 -8.86
N ASP A 175 11.63 7.84 -9.32
CA ASP A 175 12.07 8.79 -10.36
C ASP A 175 11.25 8.58 -11.65
N TYR A 176 11.04 7.32 -12.09
CA TYR A 176 10.24 7.02 -13.26
C TYR A 176 8.80 7.53 -13.13
N VAL A 177 8.15 7.27 -12.00
CA VAL A 177 6.77 7.72 -11.75
C VAL A 177 6.70 9.25 -11.75
N ARG A 178 7.61 9.94 -11.06
CA ARG A 178 7.67 11.40 -11.02
C ARG A 178 7.80 12.01 -12.41
N ASP A 179 8.67 11.42 -13.26
CA ASP A 179 9.02 11.99 -14.55
C ASP A 179 7.97 11.70 -15.64
N HIS A 180 7.11 10.66 -15.44
CA HIS A 180 6.15 10.21 -16.47
C HIS A 180 4.69 10.36 -16.05
N ALA A 181 4.38 10.66 -14.79
CA ALA A 181 3.00 10.78 -14.34
C ALA A 181 2.34 12.05 -14.91
N ARG A 182 1.12 11.88 -15.41
CA ARG A 182 0.21 12.96 -15.78
C ARG A 182 -0.87 13.24 -14.74
N VAL A 183 -0.92 12.38 -13.72
CA VAL A 183 -1.77 12.50 -12.54
C VAL A 183 -0.94 12.99 -11.35
N PRO A 184 -1.55 13.61 -10.32
CA PRO A 184 -0.83 14.02 -9.12
C PRO A 184 -0.06 12.86 -8.48
N VAL A 185 1.16 13.14 -7.97
CA VAL A 185 2.00 12.14 -7.32
C VAL A 185 2.39 12.63 -5.93
N ILE A 186 2.31 11.76 -4.93
CA ILE A 186 2.96 11.94 -3.64
C ILE A 186 4.07 10.89 -3.54
N GLU A 187 5.31 11.35 -3.49
CA GLU A 187 6.48 10.49 -3.35
C GLU A 187 7.21 10.71 -2.03
N THR A 188 7.88 9.68 -1.56
CA THR A 188 8.84 9.81 -0.48
C THR A 188 10.21 10.10 -1.08
N GLY A 189 10.92 11.08 -0.53
CA GLY A 189 12.32 11.33 -0.90
C GLY A 189 13.22 10.13 -0.60
N ALA A 190 14.48 10.20 -1.03
CA ALA A 190 15.46 9.20 -0.72
C ALA A 190 15.64 9.06 0.79
N GLY A 191 15.48 7.83 1.30
CA GLY A 191 15.83 7.51 2.68
C GLY A 191 17.34 7.58 2.84
N VAL A 192 17.83 8.40 3.78
CA VAL A 192 19.23 8.42 4.17
C VAL A 192 19.34 7.66 5.48
N CYS A 193 20.00 6.51 5.43
CA CYS A 193 20.30 5.75 6.63
C CYS A 193 21.54 6.33 7.30
N HIS A 194 21.48 6.51 8.61
CA HIS A 194 22.61 6.94 9.42
C HIS A 194 22.91 5.85 10.44
N THR A 195 24.16 5.39 10.47
CA THR A 195 24.67 4.54 11.54
C THR A 195 25.48 5.42 12.48
N TYR A 196 25.01 5.62 13.71
CA TYR A 196 25.78 6.28 14.73
C TYR A 196 26.62 5.25 15.47
N PHE A 197 27.93 5.48 15.48
CA PHE A 197 28.87 4.64 16.23
C PHE A 197 29.38 5.42 17.43
N ASP A 198 28.98 4.97 18.62
CA ASP A 198 29.38 5.60 19.88
C ASP A 198 30.84 5.30 20.23
N ARG A 199 31.49 6.20 20.97
CA ARG A 199 32.88 6.03 21.41
C ARG A 199 33.10 4.77 22.25
N GLU A 200 32.09 4.33 22.99
CA GLU A 200 32.10 3.08 23.79
C GLU A 200 31.66 1.85 22.98
N GLY A 201 31.38 2.01 21.69
CA GLY A 201 30.96 0.94 20.79
C GLY A 201 32.09 -0.02 20.43
N ASP A 202 31.73 -1.29 20.17
CA ASP A 202 32.64 -2.32 19.70
C ASP A 202 32.99 -2.11 18.23
N LEU A 203 34.25 -1.77 17.94
CA LEU A 203 34.73 -1.44 16.58
C LEU A 203 34.57 -2.61 15.60
N GLU A 204 34.76 -3.86 16.06
CA GLU A 204 34.63 -5.04 15.18
C GLU A 204 33.16 -5.28 14.79
N LYS A 205 32.22 -5.06 15.72
CA LYS A 205 30.79 -5.13 15.44
C LYS A 205 30.36 -3.98 14.54
N GLY A 206 30.86 -2.78 14.78
CA GLY A 206 30.54 -1.60 13.96
C GLY A 206 31.01 -1.72 12.51
N ALA A 207 32.15 -2.40 12.27
CA ALA A 207 32.67 -2.64 10.93
C ALA A 207 31.87 -3.68 10.11
N ARG A 208 30.94 -4.41 10.75
CA ARG A 208 30.06 -5.42 10.11
C ARG A 208 28.67 -4.89 9.76
N ILE A 209 28.33 -3.69 10.17
CA ILE A 209 27.07 -2.99 9.85
C ILE A 209 27.19 -2.24 8.53
#